data_23e58dc3d344d8cd770b0b5e8df9aaa2
#
_entry.id   23e58dc3d344d8cd770b0b5e8df9aaa2
#
_cell.length_a   1.000
_cell.length_b   1.000
_cell.length_c   1.000
_cell.angle_alpha   90.00
_cell.angle_beta   90.00
_cell.angle_gamma   90.00
#
_symmetry.space_group_name_H-M   'P 1'
#
loop_
_entity.id
_entity.type
_entity.pdbx_description
1 polymer ?
#
loop_
_entity_poly.entity_id
_entity_poly.type
_entity_poly.pdbx_seq_one_letter_code
_entity_poly.pdbx_strand_id
1 'polypeptide(L)'
;GTLLDESWADFFAEYRPRRINITLYGADAASYNRLCHYPQGFDQTVRAVRLLRERNVDVKISCSVTKKNAHDFPKIFVLGEKLGVPVHADHYMMPAVRERSLPFDAQVRLNPEDAAALALQTLKLQLTSDIFRQYVHESIHRVNNPSFPRGNGHISCLAGNCSFFINWQGFLFPCVMLSEISAPVFDLGFISAWEKVSAAAQKISLSSQCCQCRLQPICRTCVAAAFLETSSYRGMPGYLCRYSEHYYHLLLAEEASFSSIAL
;
A
#
# COMPACT_ATOMS: atom_id res chain seq x y z
N GLY A 1 1.23 11.92 13.47
CA GLY A 1 0.77 11.87 14.87
C GLY A 1 1.58 12.73 15.84
N THR A 2 2.72 13.30 15.39
CA THR A 2 3.67 14.01 16.27
C THR A 2 3.14 15.28 16.92
N LEU A 3 2.13 15.91 16.32
CA LEU A 3 1.48 17.13 16.86
C LEU A 3 0.17 16.85 17.61
N LEU A 4 -0.21 15.59 17.75
CA LEU A 4 -1.45 15.23 18.43
C LEU A 4 -1.22 15.24 19.96
N ASP A 5 -1.95 16.10 20.63
CA ASP A 5 -1.97 16.25 22.08
C ASP A 5 -3.33 15.87 22.68
N GLU A 6 -3.54 16.13 23.97
CA GLU A 6 -4.79 15.86 24.66
C GLU A 6 -5.97 16.60 24.03
N SER A 7 -5.80 17.87 23.63
CA SER A 7 -6.88 18.67 23.08
C SER A 7 -7.36 18.13 21.74
N TRP A 8 -6.44 17.68 20.90
CA TRP A 8 -6.78 17.00 19.65
C TRP A 8 -7.41 15.62 19.88
N ALA A 9 -6.94 14.90 20.88
CA ALA A 9 -7.53 13.62 21.24
C ALA A 9 -8.95 13.76 21.76
N ASP A 10 -9.23 14.81 22.58
CA ASP A 10 -10.57 15.16 23.06
C ASP A 10 -11.48 15.58 21.91
N PHE A 11 -10.98 16.39 20.99
CA PHE A 11 -11.71 16.77 19.77
C PHE A 11 -12.13 15.54 18.94
N PHE A 12 -11.21 14.58 18.72
CA PHE A 12 -11.55 13.35 17.99
C PHE A 12 -12.43 12.38 18.81
N ALA A 13 -12.48 12.50 20.10
CA ALA A 13 -13.44 11.77 20.93
C ALA A 13 -14.86 12.32 20.80
N GLU A 14 -15.00 13.63 20.64
CA GLU A 14 -16.27 14.32 20.43
C GLU A 14 -16.75 14.17 18.98
N TYR A 15 -15.87 14.48 18.00
CA TYR A 15 -16.15 14.40 16.56
C TYR A 15 -15.51 13.16 15.96
N ARG A 16 -16.04 11.99 16.28
CA ARG A 16 -15.42 10.69 15.98
C ARG A 16 -15.29 10.42 14.50
N PRO A 17 -14.07 10.36 13.94
CA PRO A 17 -13.87 9.80 12.61
C PRO A 17 -14.08 8.28 12.65
N ARG A 18 -14.37 7.69 11.50
CA ARG A 18 -14.46 6.22 11.39
C ARG A 18 -13.16 5.55 11.83
N ARG A 19 -12.00 6.12 11.48
CA ARG A 19 -10.67 5.64 11.84
C ARG A 19 -9.61 6.72 11.61
N ILE A 20 -8.64 6.80 12.50
CA ILE A 20 -7.43 7.61 12.31
C ILE A 20 -6.27 6.69 11.90
N ASN A 21 -5.64 6.99 10.75
CA ASN A 21 -4.41 6.33 10.34
C ASN A 21 -3.22 7.15 10.78
N ILE A 22 -2.34 6.56 11.59
CA ILE A 22 -1.10 7.20 12.05
C ILE A 22 0.07 6.46 11.44
N THR A 23 0.95 7.18 10.74
CA THR A 23 2.15 6.59 10.18
C THR A 23 3.23 6.45 11.25
N LEU A 24 3.81 5.25 11.36
CA LEU A 24 4.93 4.95 12.25
C LEU A 24 6.04 4.27 11.44
N TYR A 25 7.20 4.91 11.35
CA TYR A 25 8.28 4.49 10.46
C TYR A 25 9.35 3.61 11.10
N GLY A 26 9.21 3.25 12.35
CA GLY A 26 10.16 2.40 13.08
C GLY A 26 9.52 1.82 14.34
N ALA A 27 10.09 0.76 14.87
CA ALA A 27 9.64 0.11 16.10
C ALA A 27 10.24 0.73 17.38
N ASP A 28 11.20 1.63 17.22
CA ASP A 28 11.87 2.38 18.27
C ASP A 28 12.33 3.76 17.78
N ALA A 29 12.82 4.59 18.70
CA ALA A 29 13.29 5.95 18.40
C ALA A 29 14.46 5.97 17.42
N ALA A 30 15.36 4.99 17.48
CA ALA A 30 16.54 4.95 16.59
C ALA A 30 16.10 4.62 15.14
N SER A 31 15.25 3.61 14.95
CA SER A 31 14.70 3.24 13.64
C SER A 31 13.88 4.37 13.04
N TYR A 32 13.03 4.99 13.84
CA TYR A 32 12.22 6.13 13.41
C TYR A 32 13.11 7.30 12.95
N ASN A 33 14.13 7.65 13.76
CA ASN A 33 15.02 8.76 13.44
C ASN A 33 15.89 8.51 12.20
N ARG A 34 16.29 7.27 11.92
CA ARG A 34 17.03 6.93 10.69
C ARG A 34 16.29 7.30 9.41
N LEU A 35 14.95 7.21 9.43
CA LEU A 35 14.12 7.53 8.27
C LEU A 35 13.63 8.98 8.28
N CYS A 36 13.14 9.46 9.44
CA CYS A 36 12.45 10.73 9.54
C CYS A 36 13.36 11.90 9.94
N HIS A 37 14.58 11.61 10.41
CA HIS A 37 15.51 12.62 10.94
C HIS A 37 14.87 13.49 12.06
N TYR A 38 14.04 12.85 12.89
CA TYR A 38 13.33 13.51 13.98
C TYR A 38 13.37 12.65 15.25
N PRO A 39 14.30 12.91 16.17
CA PRO A 39 14.58 12.07 17.33
C PRO A 39 13.39 11.83 18.27
N GLN A 40 12.54 12.85 18.48
CA GLN A 40 11.38 12.77 19.36
C GLN A 40 10.13 12.17 18.70
N GLY A 41 10.18 11.97 17.37
CA GLY A 41 9.00 11.61 16.58
C GLY A 41 8.39 10.27 16.94
N PHE A 42 9.20 9.29 17.36
CA PHE A 42 8.72 7.99 17.80
C PHE A 42 7.85 8.11 19.06
N ASP A 43 8.39 8.71 20.12
CA ASP A 43 7.71 8.83 21.42
C ASP A 43 6.43 9.66 21.27
N GLN A 44 6.49 10.77 20.53
CA GLN A 44 5.32 11.61 20.26
C GLN A 44 4.24 10.84 19.49
N THR A 45 4.62 10.05 18.49
CA THR A 45 3.66 9.25 17.69
C THR A 45 3.04 8.15 18.53
N VAL A 46 3.82 7.45 19.35
CA VAL A 46 3.31 6.41 20.26
C VAL A 46 2.39 7.01 21.32
N ARG A 47 2.75 8.17 21.88
CA ARG A 47 1.88 8.92 22.80
C ARG A 47 0.55 9.27 22.14
N ALA A 48 0.58 9.79 20.91
CA ALA A 48 -0.63 10.11 20.16
C ALA A 48 -1.57 8.90 19.99
N VAL A 49 -1.01 7.73 19.65
CA VAL A 49 -1.79 6.49 19.56
C VAL A 49 -2.45 6.15 20.90
N ARG A 50 -1.72 6.25 22.01
CA ARG A 50 -2.25 5.98 23.36
C ARG A 50 -3.38 6.94 23.73
N LEU A 51 -3.19 8.26 23.55
CA LEU A 51 -4.19 9.28 23.83
C LEU A 51 -5.52 9.04 23.10
N LEU A 52 -5.44 8.64 21.85
CA LEU A 52 -6.62 8.31 21.04
C LEU A 52 -7.29 7.02 21.53
N ARG A 53 -6.50 5.98 21.84
CA ARG A 53 -7.01 4.71 22.35
C ARG A 53 -7.70 4.84 23.71
N GLU A 54 -7.14 5.62 24.62
CA GLU A 54 -7.72 5.94 25.94
C GLU A 54 -9.11 6.58 25.80
N ARG A 55 -9.35 7.29 24.70
CA ARG A 55 -10.64 7.93 24.36
C ARG A 55 -11.54 7.08 23.46
N ASN A 56 -11.20 5.81 23.26
CA ASN A 56 -11.92 4.87 22.39
C ASN A 56 -12.04 5.35 20.93
N VAL A 57 -11.10 6.13 20.42
CA VAL A 57 -11.01 6.47 19.00
C VAL A 57 -10.35 5.29 18.26
N ASP A 58 -10.93 4.88 17.14
CA ASP A 58 -10.36 3.81 16.32
C ASP A 58 -9.10 4.30 15.61
N VAL A 59 -7.97 3.64 15.89
CA VAL A 59 -6.65 3.98 15.34
C VAL A 59 -6.05 2.79 14.63
N LYS A 60 -5.39 3.04 13.51
CA LYS A 60 -4.54 2.08 12.81
C LYS A 60 -3.14 2.67 12.60
N ILE A 61 -2.12 1.88 12.87
CA ILE A 61 -0.74 2.20 12.49
C ILE A 61 -0.54 1.79 11.02
N SER A 62 0.01 2.71 10.23
CA SER A 62 0.48 2.44 8.87
C SER A 62 2.00 2.59 8.82
N CYS A 63 2.70 1.62 8.24
CA CYS A 63 4.14 1.63 8.08
C CYS A 63 4.50 1.47 6.60
N SER A 64 5.14 2.49 6.02
CA SER A 64 5.79 2.36 4.71
C SER A 64 7.16 1.72 4.91
N VAL A 65 7.35 0.54 4.34
CA VAL A 65 8.58 -0.23 4.50
C VAL A 65 9.57 0.12 3.39
N THR A 66 10.77 0.48 3.79
CA THR A 66 11.87 0.90 2.91
C THR A 66 13.14 0.13 3.25
N LYS A 67 14.19 0.28 2.45
CA LYS A 67 15.53 -0.27 2.76
C LYS A 67 16.04 0.15 4.15
N LYS A 68 15.59 1.31 4.66
CA LYS A 68 16.08 1.87 5.93
C LYS A 68 15.42 1.27 7.17
N ASN A 69 14.19 0.74 7.07
CA ASN A 69 13.42 0.24 8.20
C ASN A 69 12.92 -1.21 8.04
N ALA A 70 13.19 -1.87 6.92
CA ALA A 70 12.75 -3.25 6.65
C ALA A 70 13.20 -4.25 7.72
N HIS A 71 14.39 -4.08 8.30
CA HIS A 71 14.92 -4.95 9.34
C HIS A 71 14.15 -4.88 10.68
N ASP A 72 13.44 -3.78 10.94
CA ASP A 72 12.63 -3.60 12.15
C ASP A 72 11.15 -3.92 11.94
N PHE A 73 10.78 -4.23 10.73
CA PHE A 73 9.40 -4.39 10.31
C PHE A 73 8.57 -5.36 11.21
N PRO A 74 9.05 -6.56 11.57
CA PRO A 74 8.29 -7.45 12.46
C PRO A 74 8.01 -6.86 13.84
N LYS A 75 8.92 -6.04 14.37
CA LYS A 75 8.78 -5.41 15.69
C LYS A 75 7.65 -4.38 15.73
N ILE A 76 7.27 -3.80 14.57
CA ILE A 76 6.15 -2.84 14.49
C ILE A 76 4.82 -3.56 14.77
N PHE A 77 4.66 -4.81 14.35
CA PHE A 77 3.47 -5.61 14.67
C PHE A 77 3.38 -5.88 16.17
N VAL A 78 4.49 -6.29 16.80
CA VAL A 78 4.55 -6.46 18.25
C VAL A 78 4.21 -5.17 19.00
N LEU A 79 4.67 -4.02 18.49
CA LEU A 79 4.30 -2.73 19.07
C LEU A 79 2.81 -2.43 18.89
N GLY A 80 2.24 -2.73 17.72
CA GLY A 80 0.81 -2.59 17.46
C GLY A 80 -0.04 -3.41 18.43
N GLU A 81 0.33 -4.67 18.66
CA GLU A 81 -0.32 -5.54 19.66
C GLU A 81 -0.28 -4.92 21.07
N LYS A 82 0.90 -4.43 21.51
CA LYS A 82 1.06 -3.76 22.81
C LYS A 82 0.21 -2.49 22.92
N LEU A 83 -0.04 -1.80 21.85
CA LEU A 83 -0.86 -0.59 21.79
C LEU A 83 -2.35 -0.90 21.56
N GLY A 84 -2.71 -2.15 21.31
CA GLY A 84 -4.07 -2.59 20.99
C GLY A 84 -4.61 -2.01 19.68
N VAL A 85 -3.75 -1.83 18.67
CA VAL A 85 -4.12 -1.25 17.36
C VAL A 85 -3.64 -2.13 16.21
N PRO A 86 -4.43 -2.26 15.13
CA PRO A 86 -3.98 -2.97 13.95
C PRO A 86 -2.84 -2.23 13.24
N VAL A 87 -1.93 -3.00 12.64
CA VAL A 87 -0.81 -2.49 11.84
C VAL A 87 -1.06 -2.84 10.39
N HIS A 88 -0.87 -1.87 9.51
CA HIS A 88 -0.79 -2.07 8.06
C HIS A 88 0.61 -1.73 7.57
N ALA A 89 1.20 -2.64 6.83
CA ALA A 89 2.51 -2.41 6.24
C ALA A 89 2.41 -2.30 4.72
N ASP A 90 3.02 -1.25 4.19
CA ASP A 90 3.15 -1.01 2.77
C ASP A 90 4.61 -1.28 2.36
N HIS A 91 4.85 -2.45 1.79
CA HIS A 91 6.17 -2.91 1.32
C HIS A 91 6.35 -2.72 -0.18
N TYR A 92 5.27 -2.54 -0.93
CA TYR A 92 5.30 -2.09 -2.31
C TYR A 92 5.15 -0.57 -2.37
N MET A 93 6.19 0.11 -2.81
CA MET A 93 6.19 1.57 -2.97
C MET A 93 6.44 1.94 -4.43
N MET A 94 5.70 2.92 -4.91
CA MET A 94 6.04 3.59 -6.16
C MET A 94 7.26 4.49 -5.95
N PRO A 95 8.05 4.78 -7.00
CA PRO A 95 9.20 5.66 -6.85
C PRO A 95 8.76 7.04 -6.38
N ALA A 96 9.39 7.54 -5.32
CA ALA A 96 9.15 8.89 -4.83
C ALA A 96 9.47 9.93 -5.92
N VAL A 97 8.75 11.04 -5.95
CA VAL A 97 8.92 12.08 -6.98
C VAL A 97 10.39 12.52 -7.11
N ARG A 98 11.08 12.67 -5.98
CA ARG A 98 12.48 13.08 -5.94
C ARG A 98 13.46 12.01 -6.45
N GLU A 99 13.04 10.77 -6.51
CA GLU A 99 13.89 9.61 -6.81
C GLU A 99 13.59 9.00 -8.17
N ARG A 100 12.57 9.50 -8.91
CA ARG A 100 12.15 8.92 -10.20
C ARG A 100 13.26 8.95 -11.25
N SER A 101 14.12 9.95 -11.21
CA SER A 101 15.28 10.09 -12.10
C SER A 101 16.53 9.36 -11.59
N LEU A 102 16.52 8.84 -10.36
CA LEU A 102 17.67 8.14 -9.80
C LEU A 102 17.70 6.68 -10.26
N PRO A 103 18.89 6.08 -10.39
CA PRO A 103 19.04 4.65 -10.53
C PRO A 103 18.29 3.92 -9.41
N PHE A 104 17.75 2.75 -9.71
CA PHE A 104 16.95 1.99 -8.74
C PHE A 104 17.67 1.76 -7.41
N ASP A 105 18.96 1.45 -7.45
CA ASP A 105 19.75 1.17 -6.25
C ASP A 105 19.92 2.39 -5.33
N ALA A 106 19.84 3.59 -5.88
CA ALA A 106 19.86 4.84 -5.12
C ALA A 106 18.50 5.20 -4.50
N GLN A 107 17.41 4.53 -4.89
CA GLN A 107 16.07 4.77 -4.33
C GLN A 107 15.91 4.09 -2.97
N VAL A 108 15.08 4.67 -2.11
CA VAL A 108 14.80 4.12 -0.76
C VAL A 108 13.88 2.90 -0.78
N ARG A 109 13.11 2.70 -1.85
CA ARG A 109 12.18 1.56 -1.96
C ARG A 109 12.94 0.23 -2.01
N LEU A 110 12.31 -0.80 -1.48
CA LEU A 110 12.83 -2.16 -1.55
C LEU A 110 12.98 -2.62 -3.00
N ASN A 111 13.88 -3.55 -3.26
CA ASN A 111 13.82 -4.28 -4.52
C ASN A 111 12.54 -5.15 -4.58
N PRO A 112 12.09 -5.55 -5.76
CA PRO A 112 10.81 -6.26 -5.90
C PRO A 112 10.81 -7.61 -5.17
N GLU A 113 11.94 -8.29 -5.07
CA GLU A 113 12.10 -9.58 -4.42
C GLU A 113 11.95 -9.45 -2.90
N ASP A 114 12.64 -8.49 -2.27
CA ASP A 114 12.50 -8.21 -0.84
C ASP A 114 11.10 -7.70 -0.49
N ALA A 115 10.52 -6.88 -1.35
CA ALA A 115 9.14 -6.42 -1.16
C ALA A 115 8.13 -7.58 -1.19
N ALA A 116 8.33 -8.55 -2.09
CA ALA A 116 7.49 -9.74 -2.17
C ALA A 116 7.67 -10.65 -0.94
N ALA A 117 8.90 -10.85 -0.48
CA ALA A 117 9.20 -11.64 0.71
C ALA A 117 8.56 -11.02 1.97
N LEU A 118 8.69 -9.70 2.14
CA LEU A 118 8.05 -8.99 3.25
C LEU A 118 6.52 -8.99 3.16
N ALA A 119 5.94 -8.99 1.95
CA ALA A 119 4.50 -9.14 1.76
C ALA A 119 4.01 -10.48 2.33
N LEU A 120 4.69 -11.57 2.01
CA LEU A 120 4.33 -12.89 2.50
C LEU A 120 4.55 -13.00 4.02
N GLN A 121 5.66 -12.47 4.53
CA GLN A 121 5.92 -12.41 5.97
C GLN A 121 4.82 -11.62 6.72
N THR A 122 4.36 -10.51 6.14
CA THR A 122 3.24 -9.73 6.71
C THR A 122 1.99 -10.59 6.87
N LEU A 123 1.63 -11.36 5.86
CA LEU A 123 0.46 -12.25 5.91
C LEU A 123 0.63 -13.32 6.99
N LYS A 124 1.83 -13.89 7.14
CA LYS A 124 2.14 -14.85 8.22
C LYS A 124 1.97 -14.24 9.61
N LEU A 125 2.29 -12.97 9.79
CA LEU A 125 2.12 -12.27 11.07
C LEU A 125 0.66 -11.88 11.36
N GLN A 126 -0.17 -11.73 10.34
CA GLN A 126 -1.54 -11.23 10.46
C GLN A 126 -2.60 -12.33 10.45
N LEU A 127 -2.30 -13.48 9.85
CA LEU A 127 -3.25 -14.57 9.66
C LEU A 127 -2.94 -15.73 10.60
N THR A 128 -3.97 -16.46 11.02
CA THR A 128 -3.77 -17.77 11.63
C THR A 128 -3.18 -18.75 10.63
N SER A 129 -2.53 -19.80 11.11
CA SER A 129 -1.88 -20.80 10.26
C SER A 129 -2.84 -21.41 9.22
N ASP A 130 -4.08 -21.68 9.61
CA ASP A 130 -5.08 -22.26 8.71
C ASP A 130 -5.53 -21.29 7.62
N ILE A 131 -5.81 -20.04 8.00
CA ILE A 131 -6.18 -18.98 7.03
C ILE A 131 -5.01 -18.70 6.08
N PHE A 132 -3.78 -18.72 6.59
CA PHE A 132 -2.59 -18.55 5.75
C PHE A 132 -2.43 -19.69 4.75
N ARG A 133 -2.60 -20.97 5.18
CA ARG A 133 -2.59 -22.13 4.27
C ARG A 133 -3.65 -22.03 3.19
N GLN A 134 -4.87 -21.69 3.57
CA GLN A 134 -5.96 -21.49 2.62
C GLN A 134 -5.62 -20.38 1.61
N TYR A 135 -5.10 -19.24 2.07
CA TYR A 135 -4.68 -18.14 1.21
C TYR A 135 -3.63 -18.57 0.18
N VAL A 136 -2.59 -19.33 0.61
CA VAL A 136 -1.54 -19.84 -0.27
C VAL A 136 -2.13 -20.75 -1.33
N HIS A 137 -2.90 -21.76 -0.92
CA HIS A 137 -3.54 -22.72 -1.82
C HIS A 137 -4.45 -22.02 -2.85
N GLU A 138 -5.34 -21.15 -2.40
CA GLU A 138 -6.25 -20.41 -3.29
C GLU A 138 -5.48 -19.51 -4.27
N SER A 139 -4.42 -18.83 -3.83
CA SER A 139 -3.62 -17.98 -4.69
C SER A 139 -2.95 -18.75 -5.82
N ILE A 140 -2.36 -19.92 -5.51
CA ILE A 140 -1.76 -20.81 -6.49
C ILE A 140 -2.82 -21.37 -7.44
N HIS A 141 -3.96 -21.80 -6.90
CA HIS A 141 -5.08 -22.30 -7.71
C HIS A 141 -5.56 -21.25 -8.72
N ARG A 142 -5.75 -19.98 -8.29
CA ARG A 142 -6.17 -18.88 -9.19
C ARG A 142 -5.16 -18.63 -10.31
N VAL A 143 -3.87 -18.67 -10.01
CA VAL A 143 -2.81 -18.49 -11.02
C VAL A 143 -2.80 -19.63 -12.04
N ASN A 144 -3.00 -20.87 -11.60
CA ASN A 144 -2.93 -22.07 -12.44
C ASN A 144 -4.26 -22.37 -13.16
N ASN A 145 -5.34 -21.71 -12.79
CA ASN A 145 -6.64 -21.88 -13.44
C ASN A 145 -6.77 -20.95 -14.66
N PRO A 146 -6.70 -21.47 -15.90
CA PRO A 146 -6.83 -20.63 -17.11
C PRO A 146 -8.21 -19.99 -17.26
N SER A 147 -9.24 -20.58 -16.64
CA SER A 147 -10.60 -20.04 -16.63
C SER A 147 -10.86 -19.02 -15.52
N PHE A 148 -9.86 -18.72 -14.67
CA PHE A 148 -10.04 -17.71 -13.63
C PHE A 148 -10.24 -16.33 -14.29
N PRO A 149 -11.28 -15.57 -13.89
CA PRO A 149 -11.58 -14.28 -14.49
C PRO A 149 -10.40 -13.31 -14.34
N ARG A 150 -9.93 -12.78 -15.44
CA ARG A 150 -8.89 -11.73 -15.48
C ARG A 150 -9.55 -10.38 -15.69
N GLY A 151 -8.91 -9.33 -15.19
CA GLY A 151 -9.44 -7.97 -15.34
C GLY A 151 -9.64 -7.59 -16.80
N ASN A 152 -10.59 -6.71 -17.06
CA ASN A 152 -10.96 -6.21 -18.41
C ASN A 152 -9.94 -5.22 -18.99
N GLY A 153 -8.80 -5.01 -18.36
CA GLY A 153 -7.76 -4.09 -18.80
C GLY A 153 -7.97 -2.62 -18.43
N HIS A 154 -9.05 -2.29 -17.75
CA HIS A 154 -9.31 -0.95 -17.22
C HIS A 154 -8.87 -0.81 -15.76
N ILE A 155 -8.97 0.40 -15.23
CA ILE A 155 -8.72 0.66 -13.81
C ILE A 155 -9.72 -0.16 -12.97
N SER A 156 -9.21 -1.13 -12.22
CA SER A 156 -10.01 -2.01 -11.37
C SER A 156 -10.10 -1.54 -9.92
N CYS A 157 -9.34 -0.50 -9.53
CA CYS A 157 -9.38 0.09 -8.20
C CYS A 157 -10.42 1.20 -8.09
N LEU A 158 -10.49 1.85 -6.93
CA LEU A 158 -11.47 2.92 -6.65
C LEU A 158 -11.16 4.25 -7.37
N ALA A 159 -9.94 4.42 -7.92
CA ALA A 159 -9.49 5.65 -8.56
C ALA A 159 -10.37 6.04 -9.76
N GLY A 160 -10.98 7.22 -9.71
CA GLY A 160 -11.90 7.70 -10.75
C GLY A 160 -13.23 6.94 -10.84
N ASN A 161 -13.44 5.90 -10.02
CA ASN A 161 -14.72 5.18 -9.94
C ASN A 161 -15.57 5.69 -8.76
N CYS A 162 -15.00 5.68 -7.54
CA CYS A 162 -15.67 6.16 -6.33
C CYS A 162 -14.69 6.81 -5.35
N SER A 163 -13.46 7.06 -5.74
CA SER A 163 -12.48 7.83 -4.98
C SER A 163 -11.75 8.85 -5.85
N PHE A 164 -11.35 9.93 -5.23
CA PHE A 164 -10.62 11.04 -5.83
C PHE A 164 -9.65 11.64 -4.82
N PHE A 165 -8.79 12.53 -5.30
CA PHE A 165 -7.90 13.34 -4.52
C PHE A 165 -8.01 14.80 -4.98
N ILE A 166 -8.11 15.75 -4.06
CA ILE A 166 -8.04 17.19 -4.36
C ILE A 166 -6.78 17.74 -3.72
N ASN A 167 -5.93 18.40 -4.52
CA ASN A 167 -4.71 19.04 -4.02
C ASN A 167 -5.01 20.43 -3.44
N TRP A 168 -3.99 21.06 -2.84
CA TRP A 168 -4.13 22.41 -2.24
C TRP A 168 -4.41 23.52 -3.25
N GLN A 169 -4.22 23.29 -4.54
CA GLN A 169 -4.53 24.23 -5.62
C GLN A 169 -5.98 24.08 -6.12
N GLY A 170 -6.75 23.15 -5.55
CA GLY A 170 -8.13 22.90 -5.96
C GLY A 170 -8.27 22.05 -7.23
N PHE A 171 -7.24 21.30 -7.61
CA PHE A 171 -7.36 20.32 -8.71
C PHE A 171 -7.78 18.95 -8.19
N LEU A 172 -8.80 18.38 -8.80
CA LEU A 172 -9.29 17.03 -8.55
C LEU A 172 -8.59 16.05 -9.48
N PHE A 173 -8.11 14.94 -8.91
CA PHE A 173 -7.43 13.83 -9.59
C PHE A 173 -8.12 12.51 -9.27
N PRO A 174 -8.03 11.48 -10.14
CA PRO A 174 -8.58 10.17 -9.83
C PRO A 174 -7.79 9.44 -8.71
N CYS A 175 -6.50 9.73 -8.58
CA CYS A 175 -5.58 9.15 -7.60
C CYS A 175 -4.39 10.08 -7.40
N VAL A 176 -3.78 10.06 -6.21
CA VAL A 176 -2.56 10.83 -5.89
C VAL A 176 -1.39 10.54 -6.83
N MET A 177 -1.39 9.37 -7.48
CA MET A 177 -0.33 8.92 -8.39
C MET A 177 -0.64 9.18 -9.87
N LEU A 178 -1.87 9.55 -10.23
CA LEU A 178 -2.32 9.85 -11.59
C LEU A 178 -2.41 11.36 -11.80
N SER A 179 -1.25 12.01 -11.90
CA SER A 179 -1.14 13.47 -12.00
C SER A 179 -1.52 14.06 -13.36
N GLU A 180 -1.58 13.22 -14.40
CA GLU A 180 -1.86 13.67 -15.78
C GLU A 180 -3.36 13.94 -16.04
N ILE A 181 -4.22 13.41 -15.18
CA ILE A 181 -5.67 13.58 -15.28
C ILE A 181 -6.12 14.45 -14.13
N SER A 182 -6.58 15.65 -14.44
CA SER A 182 -7.08 16.57 -13.41
C SER A 182 -8.15 17.52 -13.95
N ALA A 183 -8.92 18.11 -13.04
CA ALA A 183 -9.87 19.16 -13.33
C ALA A 183 -9.94 20.17 -12.17
N PRO A 184 -10.04 21.49 -12.46
CA PRO A 184 -10.12 22.52 -11.42
C PRO A 184 -11.52 22.53 -10.80
N VAL A 185 -11.59 22.29 -9.48
CA VAL A 185 -12.87 22.23 -8.74
C VAL A 185 -13.46 23.62 -8.55
N PHE A 186 -12.60 24.63 -8.33
CA PHE A 186 -13.08 25.99 -8.07
C PHE A 186 -13.71 26.64 -9.30
N ASP A 187 -13.25 26.28 -10.51
CA ASP A 187 -13.78 26.85 -11.75
C ASP A 187 -15.02 26.09 -12.25
N LEU A 188 -15.03 24.76 -12.11
CA LEU A 188 -16.04 23.89 -12.70
C LEU A 188 -17.15 23.48 -11.72
N GLY A 189 -16.91 23.61 -10.42
CA GLY A 189 -17.67 22.94 -9.38
C GLY A 189 -17.30 21.45 -9.27
N PHE A 190 -17.60 20.86 -8.10
CA PHE A 190 -17.18 19.48 -7.79
C PHE A 190 -17.76 18.46 -8.77
N ILE A 191 -19.06 18.53 -9.08
CA ILE A 191 -19.74 17.53 -9.91
C ILE A 191 -19.12 17.47 -11.32
N SER A 192 -19.00 18.63 -11.99
CA SER A 192 -18.43 18.68 -13.34
C SER A 192 -16.95 18.31 -13.38
N ALA A 193 -16.17 18.66 -12.35
CA ALA A 193 -14.79 18.24 -12.23
C ALA A 193 -14.68 16.71 -12.03
N TRP A 194 -15.54 16.13 -11.20
CA TRP A 194 -15.62 14.68 -10.98
C TRP A 194 -15.98 13.92 -12.26
N GLU A 195 -17.06 14.32 -12.94
CA GLU A 195 -17.49 13.70 -14.20
C GLU A 195 -16.37 13.70 -15.25
N LYS A 196 -15.68 14.83 -15.39
CA LYS A 196 -14.56 14.98 -16.32
C LYS A 196 -13.40 14.04 -15.99
N VAL A 197 -13.02 13.98 -14.71
CA VAL A 197 -11.90 13.15 -14.25
C VAL A 197 -12.26 11.65 -14.30
N SER A 198 -13.46 11.28 -13.88
CA SER A 198 -13.98 9.91 -13.94
C SER A 198 -14.02 9.40 -15.38
N ALA A 199 -14.61 10.18 -16.30
CA ALA A 199 -14.67 9.81 -17.71
C ALA A 199 -13.28 9.67 -18.35
N ALA A 200 -12.31 10.49 -17.97
CA ALA A 200 -10.94 10.39 -18.44
C ALA A 200 -10.24 9.13 -17.88
N ALA A 201 -10.43 8.84 -16.58
CA ALA A 201 -9.87 7.67 -15.93
C ALA A 201 -10.41 6.35 -16.56
N GLN A 202 -11.70 6.29 -16.86
CA GLN A 202 -12.32 5.11 -17.48
C GLN A 202 -11.79 4.80 -18.89
N LYS A 203 -11.20 5.76 -19.58
CA LYS A 203 -10.56 5.55 -20.89
C LYS A 203 -9.17 4.94 -20.82
N ILE A 204 -8.56 4.90 -19.62
CA ILE A 204 -7.24 4.31 -19.45
C ILE A 204 -7.36 2.79 -19.54
N SER A 205 -6.45 2.18 -20.29
CA SER A 205 -6.33 0.73 -20.37
C SER A 205 -4.90 0.29 -20.09
N LEU A 206 -4.78 -0.87 -19.47
CA LEU A 206 -3.52 -1.58 -19.28
C LEU A 206 -3.00 -2.18 -20.58
N SER A 207 -1.74 -2.62 -20.57
CA SER A 207 -1.17 -3.45 -21.62
C SER A 207 -2.00 -4.72 -21.82
N SER A 208 -2.17 -5.14 -23.10
CA SER A 208 -2.76 -6.45 -23.42
C SER A 208 -1.99 -7.60 -22.78
N GLN A 209 -0.68 -7.47 -22.64
CA GLN A 209 0.15 -8.45 -21.92
C GLN A 209 -0.22 -8.56 -20.45
N CYS A 210 -0.52 -7.46 -19.76
CA CYS A 210 -1.02 -7.48 -18.38
C CYS A 210 -2.38 -8.17 -18.29
N CYS A 211 -3.29 -7.91 -19.23
CA CYS A 211 -4.62 -8.53 -19.27
C CYS A 211 -4.56 -10.05 -19.48
N GLN A 212 -3.56 -10.54 -20.21
CA GLN A 212 -3.37 -11.96 -20.51
C GLN A 212 -2.39 -12.65 -19.54
N CYS A 213 -1.77 -11.90 -18.63
CA CYS A 213 -0.76 -12.44 -17.73
C CYS A 213 -1.34 -13.47 -16.75
N ARG A 214 -0.72 -14.66 -16.67
CA ARG A 214 -1.16 -15.70 -15.75
C ARG A 214 -1.08 -15.28 -14.28
N LEU A 215 -0.14 -14.38 -13.94
CA LEU A 215 0.05 -13.87 -12.58
C LEU A 215 -0.93 -12.75 -12.20
N GLN A 216 -1.79 -12.30 -13.12
CA GLN A 216 -2.75 -11.22 -12.88
C GLN A 216 -3.61 -11.43 -11.62
N PRO A 217 -4.05 -12.66 -11.25
CA PRO A 217 -4.84 -12.89 -10.05
C PRO A 217 -4.14 -12.56 -8.73
N ILE A 218 -2.81 -12.51 -8.71
CA ILE A 218 -1.99 -12.16 -7.54
C ILE A 218 -1.20 -10.86 -7.75
N CYS A 219 -1.24 -10.29 -8.95
CA CYS A 219 -0.53 -9.07 -9.29
C CYS A 219 -1.32 -7.83 -8.81
N ARG A 220 -0.61 -6.89 -8.18
CA ARG A 220 -1.16 -5.57 -7.84
C ARG A 220 -1.16 -4.64 -9.05
N THR A 221 -1.67 -5.11 -10.18
CA THR A 221 -1.66 -4.36 -11.44
C THR A 221 -2.19 -2.94 -11.27
N CYS A 222 -1.39 -1.95 -11.64
CA CYS A 222 -1.70 -0.55 -11.44
C CYS A 222 -1.27 0.29 -12.65
N VAL A 223 -2.21 1.01 -13.24
CA VAL A 223 -1.94 1.91 -14.38
C VAL A 223 -1.00 3.06 -14.00
N ALA A 224 -1.06 3.54 -12.77
CA ALA A 224 -0.15 4.56 -12.28
C ALA A 224 1.29 4.02 -12.17
N ALA A 225 1.48 2.78 -11.72
CA ALA A 225 2.79 2.14 -11.71
C ALA A 225 3.35 1.99 -13.14
N ALA A 226 2.52 1.55 -14.07
CA ALA A 226 2.91 1.45 -15.49
C ALA A 226 3.36 2.82 -16.02
N PHE A 227 2.59 3.87 -15.79
CA PHE A 227 2.93 5.22 -16.24
C PHE A 227 4.21 5.76 -15.59
N LEU A 228 4.37 5.58 -14.26
CA LEU A 228 5.54 6.06 -13.54
C LEU A 228 6.85 5.37 -13.93
N GLU A 229 6.77 4.10 -14.34
CA GLU A 229 7.95 3.33 -14.73
C GLU A 229 8.27 3.45 -16.23
N THR A 230 7.27 3.69 -17.08
CA THR A 230 7.43 3.60 -18.54
C THR A 230 6.95 4.83 -19.31
N SER A 231 6.42 5.84 -18.63
CA SER A 231 5.76 7.01 -19.23
C SER A 231 4.55 6.65 -20.12
N SER A 232 3.98 5.46 -19.92
CA SER A 232 2.81 4.97 -20.67
C SER A 232 1.89 4.15 -19.76
N TYR A 233 0.59 4.41 -19.82
CA TYR A 233 -0.41 3.58 -19.11
C TYR A 233 -0.45 2.14 -19.62
N ARG A 234 -0.02 1.91 -20.88
CA ARG A 234 0.09 0.60 -21.51
C ARG A 234 1.49 0.00 -21.42
N GLY A 235 2.39 0.65 -20.67
CA GLY A 235 3.72 0.12 -20.43
C GLY A 235 3.69 -1.09 -19.48
N MET A 236 4.75 -1.89 -19.51
CA MET A 236 4.93 -3.02 -18.59
C MET A 236 5.72 -2.55 -17.37
N PRO A 237 5.11 -2.49 -16.18
CA PRO A 237 5.82 -2.09 -14.97
C PRO A 237 6.75 -3.22 -14.51
N GLY A 238 8.02 -3.15 -14.91
CA GLY A 238 9.02 -4.19 -14.67
C GLY A 238 9.19 -4.55 -13.18
N TYR A 239 9.07 -3.56 -12.30
CA TYR A 239 9.10 -3.79 -10.86
C TYR A 239 7.96 -4.71 -10.40
N LEU A 240 6.72 -4.41 -10.82
CA LEU A 240 5.56 -5.23 -10.47
C LEU A 240 5.62 -6.64 -11.06
N CYS A 241 6.14 -6.78 -12.27
CA CYS A 241 6.32 -8.09 -12.89
C CYS A 241 7.26 -8.97 -12.05
N ARG A 242 8.45 -8.47 -11.70
CA ARG A 242 9.43 -9.20 -10.86
C ARG A 242 8.88 -9.46 -9.46
N TYR A 243 8.19 -8.48 -8.85
CA TYR A 243 7.53 -8.66 -7.57
C TYR A 243 6.54 -9.83 -7.61
N SER A 244 5.66 -9.86 -8.62
CA SER A 244 4.61 -10.90 -8.74
C SER A 244 5.18 -12.28 -9.05
N GLU A 245 6.24 -12.35 -9.87
CA GLU A 245 6.96 -13.60 -10.15
C GLU A 245 7.59 -14.16 -8.89
N HIS A 246 8.34 -13.34 -8.17
CA HIS A 246 8.99 -13.78 -6.93
C HIS A 246 7.95 -14.15 -5.86
N TYR A 247 6.89 -13.36 -5.72
CA TYR A 247 5.80 -13.67 -4.79
C TYR A 247 5.15 -15.01 -5.10
N TYR A 248 4.94 -15.36 -6.38
CA TYR A 248 4.42 -16.65 -6.78
C TYR A 248 5.36 -17.80 -6.42
N HIS A 249 6.67 -17.63 -6.63
CA HIS A 249 7.66 -18.65 -6.21
C HIS A 249 7.67 -18.86 -4.70
N LEU A 250 7.53 -17.81 -3.92
CA LEU A 250 7.42 -17.91 -2.47
C LEU A 250 6.15 -18.67 -2.05
N LEU A 251 5.00 -18.41 -2.70
CA LEU A 251 3.77 -19.16 -2.43
C LEU A 251 3.94 -20.66 -2.72
N LEU A 252 4.60 -21.03 -3.83
CA LEU A 252 4.89 -22.44 -4.14
C LEU A 252 5.79 -23.08 -3.09
N ALA A 253 6.81 -22.39 -2.60
CA ALA A 253 7.68 -22.87 -1.54
C ALA A 253 6.92 -23.11 -0.22
N GLU A 254 5.99 -22.19 0.13
CA GLU A 254 5.13 -22.38 1.30
C GLU A 254 4.22 -23.60 1.17
N GLU A 255 3.57 -23.78 0.03
CA GLU A 255 2.70 -24.93 -0.21
C GLU A 255 3.46 -26.25 -0.09
N ALA A 256 4.67 -26.32 -0.65
CA ALA A 256 5.53 -27.49 -0.51
C ALA A 256 5.89 -27.79 0.96
N SER A 257 6.12 -26.74 1.77
CA SER A 257 6.43 -26.88 3.19
C SER A 257 5.27 -27.47 3.99
N PHE A 258 4.02 -27.18 3.62
CA PHE A 258 2.85 -27.73 4.31
C PHE A 258 2.71 -29.26 4.11
N SER A 259 3.10 -29.75 2.95
CA SER A 259 3.05 -31.18 2.62
C SER A 259 4.12 -31.97 3.38
N SER A 260 5.26 -31.37 3.74
CA SER A 260 6.34 -32.00 4.48
C SER A 260 6.10 -32.11 5.99
N ILE A 261 5.15 -31.35 6.55
CA ILE A 261 4.81 -31.39 7.99
C ILE A 261 3.70 -32.43 8.28
N ALA A 262 3.03 -32.94 7.24
CA ALA A 262 1.94 -33.91 7.35
C ALA A 262 2.41 -35.37 7.29
N LEU A 263 3.71 -35.63 7.22
CA LEU A 263 4.39 -36.93 7.31
C LEU A 263 5.16 -37.08 8.62
#